data_bd0b01d3769cea6ad2e55091c64a127d
#
_entry.id   bd0b01d3769cea6ad2e55091c64a127d
#
_cell.length_a   1.000
_cell.length_b   1.000
_cell.length_c   1.000
_cell.angle_alpha   90.00
_cell.angle_beta   90.00
_cell.angle_gamma   90.00
#
_symmetry.space_group_name_H-M   'P 1'
#
loop_
_entity.id
_entity.type
_entity.pdbx_description
1 polymer ?
#
loop_
_entity_poly.entity_id
_entity_poly.type
_entity_poly.pdbx_seq_one_letter_code
_entity_poly.pdbx_strand_id
1 'polypeptide(L)'
;DAAGDLLDLRDDVWTGEFEQPRISGRFVLDGPGSSVGNLNLSYRQFWYDYVEEGLRTGPGRPDRERDVLIEEDGYNYEIGGDFEFALGPGRLKLIGLNRFDHYVPDTLVVTRFADSTPDAGDRFARIGDESERIARAEYRWNMGGADWQISAEGAFNSLDNVSQLFQLDTAGEFVEIPLPGGTARVEEDRYEVMGSYGRALSPTLRHQLAAGAEYSQLSQIGGGGLTRTFWRPKGSLSLAWKPSSRTDVNLRLQRRVGQLNFFDFLASVNLQDGRENAGNPNLVPPQSWEAEVEIVRNLGAWGTTTLRPYFHLIDDIVDIVPIGATGESPGNIDRAIRFGIESKSTINFDPLGWRGARLDARFQLQETSVEDPLTGEDRRISNSLMRLAELTFRHDVPETDWAWGSGLSYVLYARDYRLTEVGRLWEGPVWAYVYIEHKDLFGLTVRATVNNILGADSMWDRTVYGGRRTGPVAFIESRDRVIGPIFSFQVRGRF
;
A
#
# COMPACT_ATOMS: atom_id res chain seq x y z
N ASP A 1 28.99 -8.36 14.92
CA ASP A 1 29.82 -7.40 14.20
C ASP A 1 30.10 -7.87 12.75
N ALA A 2 30.92 -7.12 12.02
CA ALA A 2 31.30 -7.49 10.65
C ALA A 2 32.18 -8.76 10.58
N ALA A 3 32.81 -9.17 11.65
CA ALA A 3 33.62 -10.37 11.76
C ALA A 3 32.78 -11.62 12.09
N GLY A 4 31.53 -11.44 12.45
CA GLY A 4 30.61 -12.50 12.87
C GLY A 4 30.56 -12.75 14.38
N ASP A 5 31.23 -11.89 15.18
CA ASP A 5 31.16 -12.00 16.62
C ASP A 5 29.80 -11.49 17.14
N LEU A 6 29.22 -12.18 18.10
CA LEU A 6 27.95 -11.79 18.72
C LEU A 6 28.16 -10.50 19.52
N LEU A 7 27.35 -9.47 19.22
CA LEU A 7 27.32 -8.20 19.96
C LEU A 7 26.15 -8.15 20.94
N ASP A 8 25.01 -8.72 20.55
CA ASP A 8 23.75 -8.60 21.27
C ASP A 8 22.81 -9.77 20.89
N LEU A 9 22.30 -10.47 21.87
CA LEU A 9 21.24 -11.46 21.72
C LEU A 9 19.93 -10.81 22.23
N ARG A 10 18.86 -10.96 21.48
CA ARG A 10 17.55 -10.41 21.78
C ARG A 10 16.54 -11.54 21.85
N ASP A 11 15.76 -11.53 22.91
CA ASP A 11 14.62 -12.45 23.12
C ASP A 11 13.41 -11.58 23.44
N ASP A 12 12.55 -11.38 22.45
CA ASP A 12 11.43 -10.45 22.51
C ASP A 12 10.11 -11.23 22.42
N VAL A 13 9.18 -10.95 23.34
CA VAL A 13 7.80 -11.45 23.31
C VAL A 13 6.89 -10.27 23.03
N TRP A 14 5.98 -10.44 22.09
CA TRP A 14 5.05 -9.40 21.73
C TRP A 14 3.60 -9.89 21.73
N THR A 15 2.69 -8.99 22.09
CA THR A 15 1.24 -9.16 22.00
C THR A 15 0.64 -7.94 21.31
N GLY A 16 -0.44 -8.13 20.57
CA GLY A 16 -1.16 -7.05 19.93
C GLY A 16 -2.65 -7.34 19.91
N GLU A 17 -3.43 -6.31 20.20
CA GLU A 17 -4.88 -6.32 20.10
C GLU A 17 -5.33 -5.28 19.08
N PHE A 18 -6.28 -5.63 18.24
CA PHE A 18 -6.81 -4.73 17.23
C PHE A 18 -8.32 -4.89 17.12
N GLU A 19 -9.02 -3.82 17.42
CA GLU A 19 -10.47 -3.73 17.28
C GLU A 19 -10.85 -2.72 16.21
N GLN A 20 -11.79 -3.09 15.33
CA GLN A 20 -12.15 -2.26 14.19
C GLN A 20 -13.64 -2.40 13.80
N PRO A 21 -14.57 -1.88 14.63
CA PRO A 21 -15.97 -1.84 14.23
C PRO A 21 -16.17 -0.92 13.02
N ARG A 22 -16.97 -1.40 12.06
CA ARG A 22 -17.34 -0.65 10.87
C ARG A 22 -18.81 -0.76 10.58
N ILE A 23 -19.42 0.37 10.25
CA ILE A 23 -20.77 0.44 9.67
C ILE A 23 -20.70 1.03 8.27
N SER A 24 -21.46 0.48 7.34
CA SER A 24 -21.53 1.02 5.98
C SER A 24 -22.91 0.82 5.38
N GLY A 25 -23.33 1.76 4.53
CA GLY A 25 -24.59 1.70 3.80
C GLY A 25 -24.41 2.10 2.34
N ARG A 26 -25.16 1.44 1.47
CA ARG A 26 -25.25 1.80 0.05
C ARG A 26 -26.70 1.99 -0.32
N PHE A 27 -27.00 3.13 -0.95
CA PHE A 27 -28.31 3.50 -1.43
C PHE A 27 -28.24 3.69 -2.94
N VAL A 28 -29.19 3.09 -3.65
CA VAL A 28 -29.35 3.24 -5.10
C VAL A 28 -30.72 3.84 -5.35
N LEU A 29 -30.77 4.92 -6.13
CA LEU A 29 -31.98 5.65 -6.47
C LEU A 29 -32.17 5.62 -7.98
N ASP A 30 -33.22 4.99 -8.43
CA ASP A 30 -33.67 5.06 -9.83
C ASP A 30 -34.64 6.23 -9.98
N GLY A 31 -34.28 7.16 -10.86
CA GLY A 31 -35.05 8.37 -11.10
C GLY A 31 -35.73 8.38 -12.48
N PRO A 32 -36.50 9.42 -12.78
CA PRO A 32 -37.16 9.58 -14.09
C PRO A 32 -36.11 9.70 -15.22
N GLY A 33 -36.47 9.26 -16.42
CA GLY A 33 -35.64 9.40 -17.62
C GLY A 33 -34.34 8.60 -17.59
N SER A 34 -34.33 7.42 -16.97
CA SER A 34 -33.14 6.57 -16.79
C SER A 34 -32.01 7.21 -15.98
N SER A 35 -32.33 8.17 -15.10
CA SER A 35 -31.35 8.69 -14.13
C SER A 35 -31.12 7.68 -12.99
N VAL A 36 -29.85 7.57 -12.56
CA VAL A 36 -29.45 6.68 -11.47
C VAL A 36 -28.56 7.46 -10.51
N GLY A 37 -28.88 7.36 -9.21
CA GLY A 37 -28.05 7.91 -8.14
C GLY A 37 -27.52 6.78 -7.25
N ASN A 38 -26.27 6.91 -6.83
CA ASN A 38 -25.67 6.05 -5.83
C ASN A 38 -25.15 6.90 -4.69
N LEU A 39 -25.39 6.47 -3.45
CA LEU A 39 -24.81 7.05 -2.25
C LEU A 39 -24.18 5.92 -1.42
N ASN A 40 -22.93 6.07 -1.09
CA ASN A 40 -22.19 5.17 -0.21
C ASN A 40 -21.74 5.93 1.03
N LEU A 41 -21.98 5.34 2.18
CA LEU A 41 -21.60 5.89 3.48
C LEU A 41 -20.81 4.82 4.22
N SER A 42 -19.72 5.19 4.85
CA SER A 42 -19.03 4.30 5.78
C SER A 42 -18.44 5.09 6.94
N TYR A 43 -18.45 4.47 8.11
CA TYR A 43 -17.79 4.94 9.31
C TYR A 43 -17.08 3.75 9.93
N ARG A 44 -15.85 3.98 10.38
CA ARG A 44 -15.00 3.00 11.03
C ARG A 44 -14.31 3.66 12.21
N GLN A 45 -14.26 2.98 13.32
CA GLN A 45 -13.41 3.30 14.45
C GLN A 45 -12.42 2.17 14.64
N PHE A 46 -11.24 2.46 15.19
CA PHE A 46 -10.26 1.42 15.48
C PHE A 46 -9.45 1.78 16.71
N TRP A 47 -8.97 0.71 17.37
CA TRP A 47 -8.03 0.75 18.48
C TRP A 47 -6.98 -0.32 18.21
N TYR A 48 -5.75 0.03 18.45
CA TYR A 48 -4.60 -0.85 18.30
C TYR A 48 -3.69 -0.69 19.50
N ASP A 49 -3.46 -1.78 20.23
CA ASP A 49 -2.54 -1.88 21.33
C ASP A 49 -1.48 -2.93 21.00
N TYR A 50 -0.23 -2.58 21.18
CA TYR A 50 0.91 -3.47 20.94
C TYR A 50 1.92 -3.31 22.07
N VAL A 51 2.31 -4.44 22.65
CA VAL A 51 3.31 -4.54 23.70
C VAL A 51 4.40 -5.52 23.24
N GLU A 52 5.66 -5.09 23.31
CA GLU A 52 6.83 -5.94 23.12
C GLU A 52 7.72 -5.83 24.36
N GLU A 53 7.96 -6.95 25.03
CA GLU A 53 8.88 -7.07 26.16
C GLU A 53 10.10 -7.87 25.71
N GLY A 54 11.28 -7.32 25.87
CA GLY A 54 12.51 -7.89 25.34
C GLY A 54 13.66 -7.92 26.30
N LEU A 55 14.29 -9.09 26.44
CA LEU A 55 15.59 -9.23 27.13
C LEU A 55 16.73 -9.15 26.11
N ARG A 56 17.74 -8.36 26.47
CA ARG A 56 18.93 -8.18 25.65
C ARG A 56 20.18 -8.46 26.45
N THR A 57 21.01 -9.37 25.95
CA THR A 57 22.25 -9.81 26.58
C THR A 57 23.38 -9.77 25.55
N GLY A 58 24.59 -9.52 26.00
CA GLY A 58 25.75 -9.50 25.08
C GLY A 58 27.06 -9.31 25.78
N PRO A 59 28.18 -9.70 25.15
CA PRO A 59 29.50 -9.58 25.74
C PRO A 59 29.91 -8.12 25.93
N GLY A 60 30.35 -7.78 27.13
CA GLY A 60 30.88 -6.45 27.46
C GLY A 60 29.82 -5.35 27.58
N ARG A 61 28.56 -5.72 27.70
CA ARG A 61 27.42 -4.83 27.94
C ARG A 61 26.58 -5.34 29.09
N PRO A 62 25.94 -4.48 29.89
CA PRO A 62 24.98 -4.92 30.89
C PRO A 62 23.77 -5.58 30.21
N ASP A 63 23.26 -6.62 30.85
CA ASP A 63 21.94 -7.14 30.48
C ASP A 63 20.89 -6.05 30.66
N ARG A 64 19.89 -6.04 29.79
CA ARG A 64 18.86 -5.01 29.80
C ARG A 64 17.53 -5.51 29.28
N GLU A 65 16.47 -4.98 29.85
CA GLU A 65 15.11 -5.15 29.38
C GLU A 65 14.75 -3.96 28.47
N ARG A 66 14.10 -4.22 27.34
CA ARG A 66 13.58 -3.18 26.46
C ARG A 66 12.12 -3.46 26.17
N ASP A 67 11.31 -2.51 26.60
CA ASP A 67 9.87 -2.54 26.36
C ASP A 67 9.48 -1.56 25.27
N VAL A 68 8.55 -1.97 24.42
CA VAL A 68 7.91 -1.12 23.42
C VAL A 68 6.40 -1.19 23.64
N LEU A 69 5.79 -0.05 23.83
CA LEU A 69 4.35 0.11 23.87
C LEU A 69 3.93 0.98 22.69
N ILE A 70 2.95 0.51 21.92
CA ILE A 70 2.32 1.29 20.85
C ILE A 70 0.83 1.27 21.10
N GLU A 71 0.24 2.46 21.21
CA GLU A 71 -1.20 2.67 21.31
C GLU A 71 -1.61 3.53 20.11
N GLU A 72 -2.67 3.16 19.42
CA GLU A 72 -3.21 3.94 18.31
C GLU A 72 -4.73 3.90 18.32
N ASP A 73 -5.33 5.07 18.51
CA ASP A 73 -6.76 5.30 18.41
C ASP A 73 -7.08 6.08 17.15
N GLY A 74 -8.24 5.77 16.54
CA GLY A 74 -8.66 6.55 15.41
C GLY A 74 -10.03 6.23 14.89
N TYR A 75 -10.49 7.10 13.99
CA TYR A 75 -11.71 6.88 13.24
C TYR A 75 -11.60 7.44 11.84
N ASN A 76 -12.36 6.88 10.92
CA ASN A 76 -12.54 7.47 9.61
C ASN A 76 -13.99 7.38 9.14
N TYR A 77 -14.32 8.29 8.24
CA TYR A 77 -15.57 8.21 7.51
C TYR A 77 -15.37 8.51 6.02
N GLU A 78 -16.26 7.95 5.22
CA GLU A 78 -16.34 8.22 3.80
C GLU A 78 -17.79 8.43 3.40
N ILE A 79 -18.05 9.52 2.68
CA ILE A 79 -19.32 9.85 2.05
C ILE A 79 -19.03 10.02 0.57
N GLY A 80 -19.47 9.08 -0.25
CA GLY A 80 -19.26 9.11 -1.69
C GLY A 80 -20.55 8.86 -2.45
N GLY A 81 -20.71 9.53 -3.58
CA GLY A 81 -21.88 9.30 -4.39
C GLY A 81 -21.72 9.74 -5.83
N ASP A 82 -22.62 9.28 -6.66
CA ASP A 82 -22.72 9.73 -8.04
C ASP A 82 -24.20 9.84 -8.48
N PHE A 83 -24.42 10.74 -9.41
CA PHE A 83 -25.72 10.89 -10.06
C PHE A 83 -25.52 11.03 -11.57
N GLU A 84 -26.13 10.12 -12.32
CA GLU A 84 -26.07 10.07 -13.77
C GLU A 84 -27.44 10.31 -14.38
N PHE A 85 -27.53 11.21 -15.36
CA PHE A 85 -28.78 11.52 -16.06
C PHE A 85 -28.54 11.89 -17.52
N ALA A 86 -29.60 11.81 -18.32
CA ALA A 86 -29.55 12.21 -19.73
C ALA A 86 -29.45 13.75 -19.84
N LEU A 87 -28.52 14.22 -20.68
CA LEU A 87 -28.37 15.66 -20.99
C LEU A 87 -28.11 15.81 -22.50
N GLY A 88 -29.08 16.38 -23.23
CA GLY A 88 -28.97 16.50 -24.68
C GLY A 88 -28.72 15.13 -25.35
N PRO A 89 -27.74 15.01 -26.27
CA PRO A 89 -27.43 13.75 -26.97
C PRO A 89 -26.65 12.76 -26.12
N GLY A 90 -26.29 13.09 -24.89
CA GLY A 90 -25.41 12.29 -24.06
C GLY A 90 -25.94 12.08 -22.64
N ARG A 91 -25.02 11.70 -21.77
CA ARG A 91 -25.28 11.52 -20.34
C ARG A 91 -24.22 12.28 -19.52
N LEU A 92 -24.69 12.97 -18.51
CA LEU A 92 -23.84 13.62 -17.52
C LEU A 92 -23.85 12.80 -16.25
N LYS A 93 -22.63 12.50 -15.74
CA LYS A 93 -22.40 11.88 -14.44
C LYS A 93 -21.69 12.88 -13.55
N LEU A 94 -22.26 13.18 -12.40
CA LEU A 94 -21.65 13.97 -11.33
C LEU A 94 -21.21 13.02 -10.23
N ILE A 95 -20.00 13.20 -9.72
CA ILE A 95 -19.40 12.34 -8.70
C ILE A 95 -18.90 13.26 -7.58
N GLY A 96 -19.15 12.87 -6.33
CA GLY A 96 -18.62 13.52 -5.15
C GLY A 96 -18.08 12.52 -4.16
N LEU A 97 -16.96 12.87 -3.51
CA LEU A 97 -16.35 12.12 -2.43
C LEU A 97 -15.92 13.08 -1.32
N ASN A 98 -16.16 12.69 -0.07
CA ASN A 98 -15.56 13.30 1.11
C ASN A 98 -15.09 12.18 2.02
N ARG A 99 -13.79 12.14 2.28
CA ARG A 99 -13.13 11.21 3.18
C ARG A 99 -12.39 11.97 4.25
N PHE A 100 -12.40 11.44 5.45
CA PHE A 100 -11.67 11.96 6.59
C PHE A 100 -11.12 10.81 7.44
N ASP A 101 -9.87 10.93 7.86
CA ASP A 101 -9.18 10.00 8.75
C ASP A 101 -8.57 10.79 9.91
N HIS A 102 -8.85 10.36 11.14
CA HIS A 102 -8.25 10.86 12.37
C HIS A 102 -7.53 9.71 13.07
N TYR A 103 -6.27 9.91 13.47
CA TYR A 103 -5.49 8.89 14.17
C TYR A 103 -4.51 9.52 15.14
N VAL A 104 -4.30 8.83 16.27
CA VAL A 104 -3.47 9.26 17.40
C VAL A 104 -2.53 8.13 17.80
N PRO A 105 -1.46 7.85 17.04
CA PRO A 105 -0.44 6.89 17.45
C PRO A 105 0.48 7.49 18.52
N ASP A 106 0.76 6.68 19.52
CA ASP A 106 1.74 6.94 20.59
C ASP A 106 2.67 5.72 20.71
N THR A 107 3.96 5.96 20.64
CA THR A 107 4.98 4.91 20.79
C THR A 107 5.93 5.26 21.90
N LEU A 108 5.99 4.40 22.90
CA LEU A 108 6.90 4.48 24.02
C LEU A 108 7.92 3.35 23.95
N VAL A 109 9.19 3.68 24.13
CA VAL A 109 10.28 2.71 24.25
C VAL A 109 11.05 3.01 25.52
N VAL A 110 11.22 2.02 26.39
CA VAL A 110 12.02 2.11 27.62
C VAL A 110 13.03 0.98 27.67
N THR A 111 14.26 1.31 28.02
CA THR A 111 15.35 0.35 28.26
C THR A 111 15.80 0.47 29.70
N ARG A 112 15.69 -0.63 30.47
CA ARG A 112 16.14 -0.74 31.86
C ARG A 112 17.39 -1.59 31.91
N PHE A 113 18.43 -1.12 32.57
CA PHE A 113 19.70 -1.81 32.67
C PHE A 113 19.80 -2.60 33.99
N ALA A 114 20.39 -3.79 33.94
CA ALA A 114 20.58 -4.66 35.11
C ALA A 114 21.64 -4.15 36.08
N ASP A 115 22.44 -3.19 35.69
CA ASP A 115 23.45 -2.55 36.52
C ASP A 115 22.99 -1.16 36.98
N SER A 116 23.93 -0.31 37.40
CA SER A 116 23.65 1.07 37.83
C SER A 116 23.56 2.09 36.68
N THR A 117 23.53 1.66 35.44
CA THR A 117 23.32 2.52 34.28
C THR A 117 21.89 3.11 34.37
N PRO A 118 21.70 4.42 34.24
CA PRO A 118 20.38 5.03 34.22
C PRO A 118 19.52 4.46 33.10
N ASP A 119 18.23 4.27 33.37
CA ASP A 119 17.26 3.88 32.36
C ASP A 119 17.25 4.89 31.21
N ALA A 120 17.01 4.40 30.00
CA ALA A 120 16.87 5.21 28.80
C ALA A 120 15.48 5.00 28.19
N GLY A 121 14.89 6.04 27.62
CA GLY A 121 13.59 5.91 26.99
C GLY A 121 13.28 7.08 26.08
N ASP A 122 12.48 6.81 25.08
CA ASP A 122 11.95 7.78 24.14
C ASP A 122 10.45 7.54 23.95
N ARG A 123 9.68 8.62 23.74
CA ARG A 123 8.27 8.57 23.40
C ARG A 123 8.02 9.45 22.18
N PHE A 124 7.34 8.91 21.19
CA PHE A 124 6.90 9.63 20.01
C PHE A 124 5.38 9.61 19.94
N ALA A 125 4.76 10.77 20.11
CA ALA A 125 3.34 10.97 20.03
C ALA A 125 2.96 11.77 18.78
N ARG A 126 1.86 11.40 18.12
CA ARG A 126 1.39 12.08 16.92
C ARG A 126 -0.13 12.20 16.92
N ILE A 127 -0.63 13.29 16.40
CA ILE A 127 -2.04 13.48 16.04
C ILE A 127 -2.07 13.84 14.56
N GLY A 128 -2.83 13.07 13.77
CA GLY A 128 -2.96 13.30 12.34
C GLY A 128 -4.42 13.34 11.90
N ASP A 129 -4.76 14.37 11.13
CA ASP A 129 -6.05 14.56 10.49
C ASP A 129 -5.84 14.64 8.97
N GLU A 130 -6.30 13.61 8.25
CA GLU A 130 -6.29 13.59 6.78
C GLU A 130 -7.68 13.84 6.22
N SER A 131 -7.78 14.68 5.20
CA SER A 131 -9.03 14.88 4.47
C SER A 131 -8.82 14.85 2.97
N GLU A 132 -9.79 14.27 2.26
CA GLU A 132 -9.87 14.27 0.81
C GLU A 132 -11.29 14.62 0.37
N ARG A 133 -11.41 15.60 -0.54
CA ARG A 133 -12.68 16.02 -1.16
C ARG A 133 -12.52 16.03 -2.65
N ILE A 134 -13.37 15.28 -3.35
CA ILE A 134 -13.35 15.20 -4.82
C ILE A 134 -14.71 15.60 -5.36
N ALA A 135 -14.70 16.42 -6.40
CA ALA A 135 -15.84 16.69 -7.24
C ALA A 135 -15.46 16.48 -8.70
N ARG A 136 -16.22 15.63 -9.40
CA ARG A 136 -15.97 15.29 -10.80
C ARG A 136 -17.24 15.30 -11.61
N ALA A 137 -17.14 15.81 -12.83
CA ALA A 137 -18.18 15.77 -13.84
C ALA A 137 -17.67 15.01 -15.07
N GLU A 138 -18.48 14.10 -15.61
CA GLU A 138 -18.18 13.33 -16.83
C GLU A 138 -19.36 13.45 -17.79
N TYR A 139 -19.12 13.95 -18.99
CA TYR A 139 -20.12 13.97 -20.05
C TYR A 139 -19.73 13.01 -21.17
N ARG A 140 -20.60 12.06 -21.46
CA ARG A 140 -20.39 11.01 -22.48
C ARG A 140 -21.45 11.14 -23.56
N TRP A 141 -21.04 11.04 -24.83
CA TRP A 141 -21.96 11.04 -25.98
C TRP A 141 -21.41 10.19 -27.12
N ASN A 142 -22.31 9.79 -28.01
CA ASN A 142 -21.98 9.11 -29.26
C ASN A 142 -22.14 10.06 -30.41
N MET A 143 -21.12 10.17 -31.29
CA MET A 143 -21.18 10.99 -32.50
C MET A 143 -20.30 10.39 -33.58
N GLY A 144 -20.86 10.23 -34.80
CA GLY A 144 -20.13 9.69 -35.96
C GLY A 144 -19.65 8.24 -35.80
N GLY A 145 -20.35 7.43 -35.01
CA GLY A 145 -19.97 6.05 -34.73
C GLY A 145 -18.79 5.92 -33.78
N ALA A 146 -18.49 6.95 -33.03
CA ALA A 146 -17.45 7.01 -32.02
C ALA A 146 -18.04 7.41 -30.67
N ASP A 147 -17.41 6.92 -29.59
CA ASP A 147 -17.70 7.29 -28.21
C ASP A 147 -16.78 8.44 -27.80
N TRP A 148 -17.37 9.49 -27.30
CA TRP A 148 -16.69 10.68 -26.81
C TRP A 148 -16.96 10.87 -25.32
N GLN A 149 -15.97 11.33 -24.59
CA GLN A 149 -16.12 11.73 -23.20
C GLN A 149 -15.24 12.95 -22.91
N ILE A 150 -15.77 13.87 -22.11
CA ILE A 150 -15.00 14.90 -21.43
C ILE A 150 -15.25 14.78 -19.94
N SER A 151 -14.21 14.96 -19.15
CA SER A 151 -14.31 15.01 -17.69
C SER A 151 -13.50 16.17 -17.12
N ALA A 152 -14.01 16.73 -16.03
CA ALA A 152 -13.32 17.71 -15.21
C ALA A 152 -13.42 17.26 -13.74
N GLU A 153 -12.32 17.38 -13.01
CA GLU A 153 -12.20 16.99 -11.61
C GLU A 153 -11.50 18.09 -10.83
N GLY A 154 -11.99 18.35 -9.61
CA GLY A 154 -11.27 19.07 -8.57
C GLY A 154 -11.12 18.16 -7.35
N ALA A 155 -9.91 18.08 -6.81
CA ALA A 155 -9.59 17.33 -5.60
C ALA A 155 -8.85 18.25 -4.62
N PHE A 156 -9.23 18.19 -3.35
CA PHE A 156 -8.69 18.98 -2.25
C PHE A 156 -8.27 18.02 -1.15
N ASN A 157 -6.99 17.91 -0.93
CA ASN A 157 -6.39 17.01 0.04
C ASN A 157 -5.70 17.82 1.12
N SER A 158 -5.77 17.39 2.37
CA SER A 158 -5.00 17.99 3.46
C SER A 158 -4.57 16.94 4.50
N LEU A 159 -3.42 17.20 5.11
CA LEU A 159 -2.94 16.55 6.32
C LEU A 159 -2.60 17.64 7.33
N ASP A 160 -3.30 17.65 8.47
CA ASP A 160 -2.89 18.38 9.66
C ASP A 160 -2.17 17.41 10.60
N ASN A 161 -0.91 17.70 10.93
CA ASN A 161 -0.10 16.82 11.76
C ASN A 161 0.59 17.57 12.88
N VAL A 162 0.49 17.00 14.09
CA VAL A 162 1.25 17.44 15.28
C VAL A 162 2.03 16.24 15.79
N SER A 163 3.35 16.32 15.76
CA SER A 163 4.23 15.28 16.29
C SER A 163 5.13 15.85 17.38
N GLN A 164 5.29 15.08 18.46
CA GLN A 164 6.10 15.42 19.61
C GLN A 164 7.04 14.25 19.93
N LEU A 165 8.27 14.56 20.28
CA LEU A 165 9.28 13.61 20.70
C LEU A 165 9.71 13.94 22.12
N PHE A 166 9.76 12.92 22.98
CA PHE A 166 10.17 13.06 24.38
C PHE A 166 11.31 12.09 24.67
N GLN A 167 12.18 12.48 25.57
CA GLN A 167 13.29 11.66 26.07
C GLN A 167 13.21 11.56 27.61
N LEU A 168 13.48 10.37 28.13
CA LEU A 168 13.56 10.12 29.56
C LEU A 168 14.79 10.80 30.13
N ASP A 169 14.61 11.65 31.13
CA ASP A 169 15.70 12.32 31.85
C ASP A 169 16.20 11.45 33.01
N THR A 170 17.27 11.94 33.68
CA THR A 170 17.87 11.25 34.84
C THR A 170 17.00 11.27 36.10
N ALA A 171 15.92 12.05 36.12
CA ALA A 171 14.92 12.07 37.20
C ALA A 171 13.79 11.07 36.97
N GLY A 172 13.75 10.43 35.81
CA GLY A 172 12.71 9.48 35.41
C GLY A 172 11.47 10.14 34.79
N GLU A 173 11.60 11.38 34.28
CA GLU A 173 10.50 12.12 33.65
C GLU A 173 10.74 12.24 32.15
N PHE A 174 9.67 12.11 31.35
CA PHE A 174 9.73 12.33 29.90
C PHE A 174 9.69 13.82 29.59
N VAL A 175 10.79 14.35 29.10
CA VAL A 175 10.95 15.77 28.73
C VAL A 175 10.89 15.90 27.21
N GLU A 176 10.02 16.81 26.72
CA GLU A 176 9.91 17.08 25.29
C GLU A 176 11.22 17.62 24.72
N ILE A 177 11.68 17.04 23.63
CA ILE A 177 12.86 17.49 22.87
C ILE A 177 12.43 17.99 21.48
N PRO A 178 13.17 18.98 20.91
CA PRO A 178 12.79 19.54 19.62
C PRO A 178 12.75 18.50 18.49
N LEU A 179 11.65 18.49 17.73
CA LEU A 179 11.48 17.75 16.49
C LEU A 179 11.17 18.72 15.34
N PRO A 180 12.18 19.41 14.76
CA PRO A 180 11.96 20.36 13.68
C PRO A 180 11.28 19.69 12.47
N GLY A 181 10.18 20.28 11.99
CA GLY A 181 9.41 19.73 10.86
C GLY A 181 8.43 18.61 11.22
N GLY A 182 8.30 18.24 12.53
CA GLY A 182 7.32 17.25 12.96
C GLY A 182 5.87 17.77 12.97
N THR A 183 5.69 19.09 13.10
CA THR A 183 4.37 19.74 13.11
C THR A 183 4.22 20.63 11.90
N ALA A 184 3.27 20.31 11.03
CA ALA A 184 2.90 21.11 9.86
C ALA A 184 1.56 20.68 9.28
N ARG A 185 0.99 21.55 8.45
CA ARG A 185 -0.15 21.25 7.58
C ARG A 185 0.33 21.17 6.14
N VAL A 186 -0.06 20.11 5.44
CA VAL A 186 0.19 19.91 4.01
C VAL A 186 -1.14 19.94 3.29
N GLU A 187 -1.25 20.73 2.22
CA GLU A 187 -2.46 20.86 1.42
C GLU A 187 -2.14 20.68 -0.07
N GLU A 188 -3.04 20.03 -0.80
CA GLU A 188 -3.00 19.95 -2.25
C GLU A 188 -4.35 20.33 -2.86
N ASP A 189 -4.33 21.35 -3.73
CA ASP A 189 -5.41 21.67 -4.63
C ASP A 189 -5.09 21.15 -6.02
N ARG A 190 -5.88 20.19 -6.54
CA ARG A 190 -5.64 19.56 -7.83
C ARG A 190 -6.85 19.71 -8.74
N TYR A 191 -6.58 20.03 -9.99
CA TYR A 191 -7.58 20.14 -11.05
C TYR A 191 -7.15 19.35 -12.26
N GLU A 192 -8.04 18.54 -12.81
CA GLU A 192 -7.78 17.72 -14.00
C GLU A 192 -8.88 17.92 -15.04
N VAL A 193 -8.48 18.03 -16.31
CA VAL A 193 -9.41 17.96 -17.44
C VAL A 193 -8.90 16.91 -18.42
N MET A 194 -9.80 15.99 -18.81
CA MET A 194 -9.51 14.91 -19.75
C MET A 194 -10.56 14.83 -20.85
N GLY A 195 -10.11 14.66 -22.08
CA GLY A 195 -10.95 14.29 -23.22
C GLY A 195 -10.62 12.86 -23.67
N SER A 196 -11.63 12.08 -24.07
CA SER A 196 -11.40 10.77 -24.66
C SER A 196 -12.24 10.54 -25.92
N TYR A 197 -11.68 9.75 -26.81
CA TYR A 197 -12.26 9.32 -28.08
C TYR A 197 -12.05 7.83 -28.27
N GLY A 198 -13.14 7.08 -28.51
CA GLY A 198 -13.10 5.64 -28.74
C GLY A 198 -13.88 5.25 -29.98
N ARG A 199 -13.32 4.36 -30.80
CA ARG A 199 -13.99 3.86 -32.01
C ARG A 199 -13.57 2.41 -32.31
N ALA A 200 -14.51 1.64 -32.87
CA ALA A 200 -14.20 0.37 -33.50
C ALA A 200 -13.52 0.61 -34.86
N LEU A 201 -12.33 0.08 -35.07
CA LEU A 201 -11.61 0.08 -36.34
C LEU A 201 -12.05 -1.09 -37.24
N SER A 202 -12.44 -2.20 -36.61
CA SER A 202 -13.00 -3.38 -37.26
C SER A 202 -13.91 -4.10 -36.26
N PRO A 203 -14.62 -5.17 -36.66
CA PRO A 203 -15.40 -5.98 -35.73
C PRO A 203 -14.61 -6.58 -34.56
N THR A 204 -13.30 -6.71 -34.73
CA THR A 204 -12.40 -7.33 -33.73
C THR A 204 -11.39 -6.36 -33.11
N LEU A 205 -11.30 -5.12 -33.58
CA LEU A 205 -10.30 -4.14 -33.10
C LEU A 205 -10.99 -2.83 -32.73
N ARG A 206 -10.78 -2.38 -31.49
CA ARG A 206 -11.22 -1.09 -30.97
C ARG A 206 -10.03 -0.32 -30.42
N HIS A 207 -10.03 0.98 -30.61
CA HIS A 207 -9.06 1.86 -29.97
C HIS A 207 -9.77 2.90 -29.10
N GLN A 208 -9.04 3.40 -28.10
CA GLN A 208 -9.44 4.53 -27.30
C GLN A 208 -8.20 5.41 -27.08
N LEU A 209 -8.35 6.69 -27.31
CA LEU A 209 -7.38 7.74 -27.01
C LEU A 209 -7.94 8.61 -25.90
N ALA A 210 -7.10 8.97 -24.93
CA ALA A 210 -7.42 9.98 -23.94
C ALA A 210 -6.23 10.94 -23.82
N ALA A 211 -6.54 12.23 -23.69
CA ALA A 211 -5.57 13.29 -23.48
C ALA A 211 -6.13 14.37 -22.58
N GLY A 212 -5.27 14.96 -21.78
CA GLY A 212 -5.64 16.02 -20.86
C GLY A 212 -4.43 16.54 -20.09
N ALA A 213 -4.72 17.29 -19.06
CA ALA A 213 -3.69 17.85 -18.20
C ALA A 213 -4.21 17.97 -16.76
N GLU A 214 -3.28 17.91 -15.85
CA GLU A 214 -3.45 18.14 -14.43
C GLU A 214 -2.69 19.40 -14.03
N TYR A 215 -3.34 20.24 -13.23
CA TYR A 215 -2.71 21.31 -12.46
C TYR A 215 -2.84 20.95 -10.98
N SER A 216 -1.73 21.03 -10.24
CA SER A 216 -1.78 20.93 -8.79
C SER A 216 -0.99 22.06 -8.13
N GLN A 217 -1.47 22.51 -6.98
CA GLN A 217 -0.78 23.39 -6.05
C GLN A 217 -0.61 22.64 -4.73
N LEU A 218 0.63 22.44 -4.31
CA LEU A 218 0.99 21.80 -3.08
C LEU A 218 1.57 22.84 -2.13
N SER A 219 1.08 22.91 -0.90
CA SER A 219 1.47 23.89 0.10
C SER A 219 1.78 23.18 1.42
N GLN A 220 2.92 23.50 2.02
CA GLN A 220 3.21 23.17 3.42
C GLN A 220 3.13 24.43 4.24
N ILE A 221 2.31 24.45 5.30
CA ILE A 221 2.10 25.56 6.22
C ILE A 221 2.75 25.19 7.56
N GLY A 222 3.62 26.06 8.07
CA GLY A 222 4.49 25.76 9.23
C GLY A 222 5.80 25.09 8.81
N GLY A 223 6.76 24.99 9.72
CA GLY A 223 8.03 24.26 9.49
C GLY A 223 8.94 24.80 8.38
N GLY A 224 8.79 26.08 7.97
CA GLY A 224 9.55 26.65 6.83
C GLY A 224 8.80 26.69 5.52
N GLY A 225 7.51 26.62 5.55
CA GLY A 225 6.47 26.53 4.54
C GLY A 225 6.83 26.84 3.08
N LEU A 226 6.47 25.95 2.18
CA LEU A 226 6.75 26.06 0.75
C LEU A 226 5.47 25.80 -0.05
N THR A 227 5.18 26.68 -1.01
CA THR A 227 4.09 26.46 -1.98
C THR A 227 4.69 26.23 -3.36
N ARG A 228 4.23 25.16 -4.05
CA ARG A 228 4.70 24.78 -5.37
C ARG A 228 3.52 24.46 -6.27
N THR A 229 3.66 24.74 -7.55
CA THR A 229 2.65 24.45 -8.57
C THR A 229 3.22 23.58 -9.67
N PHE A 230 2.37 22.69 -10.19
CA PHE A 230 2.75 21.72 -11.22
C PHE A 230 1.72 21.71 -12.35
N TRP A 231 2.20 21.67 -13.58
CA TRP A 231 1.42 21.40 -14.78
C TRP A 231 1.92 20.13 -15.42
N ARG A 232 1.04 19.14 -15.57
CA ARG A 232 1.45 17.82 -16.06
C ARG A 232 0.49 17.31 -17.12
N PRO A 233 0.97 17.06 -18.36
CA PRO A 233 0.16 16.43 -19.38
C PRO A 233 -0.07 14.96 -19.02
N LYS A 234 -1.29 14.47 -19.26
CA LYS A 234 -1.71 13.07 -19.06
C LYS A 234 -2.33 12.55 -20.34
N GLY A 235 -2.27 11.25 -20.54
CA GLY A 235 -2.91 10.65 -21.68
C GLY A 235 -2.73 9.15 -21.75
N SER A 236 -3.55 8.51 -22.58
CA SER A 236 -3.43 7.08 -22.83
C SER A 236 -3.89 6.71 -24.24
N LEU A 237 -3.29 5.66 -24.76
CA LEU A 237 -3.73 4.90 -25.92
C LEU A 237 -4.09 3.49 -25.43
N SER A 238 -5.29 3.02 -25.72
CA SER A 238 -5.70 1.64 -25.49
C SER A 238 -6.15 0.99 -26.80
N LEU A 239 -5.70 -0.23 -27.05
CA LEU A 239 -6.13 -1.06 -28.17
C LEU A 239 -6.72 -2.36 -27.64
N ALA A 240 -7.99 -2.62 -27.91
CA ALA A 240 -8.65 -3.87 -27.56
C ALA A 240 -8.84 -4.69 -28.85
N TRP A 241 -8.18 -5.83 -28.90
CA TRP A 241 -8.19 -6.74 -30.05
C TRP A 241 -8.70 -8.12 -29.66
N LYS A 242 -9.66 -8.63 -30.43
CA LYS A 242 -10.24 -9.97 -30.29
C LYS A 242 -9.84 -10.86 -31.45
N PRO A 243 -8.63 -11.45 -31.44
CA PRO A 243 -8.16 -12.31 -32.54
C PRO A 243 -8.98 -13.58 -32.70
N SER A 244 -9.68 -14.00 -31.66
CA SER A 244 -10.59 -15.15 -31.68
C SER A 244 -11.70 -14.99 -30.64
N SER A 245 -12.74 -15.86 -30.71
CA SER A 245 -13.81 -15.87 -29.69
C SER A 245 -13.35 -16.26 -28.29
N ARG A 246 -12.10 -16.73 -28.14
CA ARG A 246 -11.53 -17.19 -26.87
C ARG A 246 -10.33 -16.36 -26.39
N THR A 247 -9.95 -15.33 -27.14
CA THR A 247 -8.74 -14.55 -26.82
C THR A 247 -9.05 -13.08 -26.95
N ASP A 248 -8.81 -12.34 -25.87
CA ASP A 248 -8.82 -10.88 -25.83
C ASP A 248 -7.39 -10.39 -25.58
N VAL A 249 -6.95 -9.38 -26.33
CA VAL A 249 -5.64 -8.74 -26.18
C VAL A 249 -5.87 -7.25 -26.02
N ASN A 250 -5.41 -6.69 -24.89
CA ASN A 250 -5.47 -5.27 -24.57
C ASN A 250 -4.06 -4.72 -24.50
N LEU A 251 -3.72 -3.80 -25.36
CA LEU A 251 -2.51 -2.98 -25.26
C LEU A 251 -2.88 -1.64 -24.60
N ARG A 252 -2.11 -1.21 -23.63
CA ARG A 252 -2.23 0.11 -23.01
C ARG A 252 -0.88 0.80 -22.95
N LEU A 253 -0.83 2.01 -23.46
CA LEU A 253 0.27 2.94 -23.31
C LEU A 253 -0.27 4.19 -22.63
N GLN A 254 0.32 4.59 -21.49
CA GLN A 254 -0.17 5.76 -20.76
C GLN A 254 0.97 6.60 -20.17
N ARG A 255 0.72 7.89 -20.05
CA ARG A 255 1.46 8.79 -19.17
C ARG A 255 0.64 9.05 -17.92
N ARG A 256 1.19 8.68 -16.78
CA ARG A 256 0.57 8.79 -15.45
C ARG A 256 1.33 9.79 -14.59
N VAL A 257 0.61 10.49 -13.73
CA VAL A 257 1.15 11.29 -12.62
C VAL A 257 0.80 10.56 -11.33
N GLY A 258 1.80 10.30 -10.48
CA GLY A 258 1.61 9.73 -9.15
C GLY A 258 1.18 10.81 -8.15
N GLN A 259 0.70 10.35 -7.00
CA GLN A 259 0.43 11.22 -5.85
C GLN A 259 1.57 11.13 -4.85
N LEU A 260 1.81 12.20 -4.11
CA LEU A 260 2.75 12.23 -3.00
C LEU A 260 2.08 11.76 -1.72
N ASN A 261 2.85 11.12 -0.87
CA ASN A 261 2.45 10.85 0.49
C ASN A 261 2.75 12.09 1.33
N PHE A 262 1.75 12.67 1.97
CA PHE A 262 1.92 13.90 2.75
C PHE A 262 2.82 13.72 3.98
N PHE A 263 2.93 12.50 4.51
CA PHE A 263 3.88 12.20 5.58
C PHE A 263 5.34 12.35 5.18
N ASP A 264 5.66 12.22 3.89
CA ASP A 264 7.02 12.38 3.38
C ASP A 264 7.53 13.82 3.50
N PHE A 265 6.62 14.79 3.70
CA PHE A 265 6.95 16.19 3.96
C PHE A 265 7.35 16.48 5.41
N LEU A 266 7.04 15.56 6.32
CA LEU A 266 7.14 15.75 7.76
C LEU A 266 8.30 14.96 8.34
N ALA A 267 8.94 15.54 9.37
CA ALA A 267 9.87 14.78 10.17
C ALA A 267 9.15 13.71 10.99
N SER A 268 9.72 12.53 11.06
CA SER A 268 9.16 11.40 11.80
C SER A 268 10.26 10.53 12.40
N VAL A 269 9.92 9.84 13.49
CA VAL A 269 10.80 8.91 14.20
C VAL A 269 10.09 7.56 14.34
N ASN A 270 10.78 6.48 13.97
CA ASN A 270 10.38 5.13 14.30
C ASN A 270 11.27 4.62 15.45
N LEU A 271 10.75 4.71 16.67
CA LEU A 271 11.47 4.33 17.88
C LEU A 271 11.72 2.81 17.98
N GLN A 272 10.84 1.99 17.44
CA GLN A 272 10.98 0.54 17.47
C GLN A 272 12.25 0.09 16.71
N ASP A 273 12.50 0.71 15.56
CA ASP A 273 13.60 0.36 14.68
C ASP A 273 14.81 1.31 14.78
N GLY A 274 14.66 2.43 15.50
CA GLY A 274 15.68 3.46 15.63
C GLY A 274 15.95 4.20 14.31
N ARG A 275 14.89 4.57 13.58
CA ARG A 275 14.96 5.24 12.28
C ARG A 275 14.37 6.64 12.35
N GLU A 276 14.98 7.58 11.66
CA GLU A 276 14.53 8.97 11.58
C GLU A 276 14.40 9.41 10.13
N ASN A 277 13.41 10.26 9.84
CA ASN A 277 13.25 10.96 8.58
C ASN A 277 13.13 12.47 8.86
N ALA A 278 13.89 13.27 8.13
CA ALA A 278 13.89 14.72 8.31
C ALA A 278 12.67 15.43 7.70
N GLY A 279 11.88 14.73 6.88
CA GLY A 279 10.84 15.33 6.04
C GLY A 279 11.44 16.11 4.85
N ASN A 280 10.67 16.24 3.76
CA ASN A 280 11.16 16.93 2.57
C ASN A 280 10.06 17.77 1.89
N PRO A 281 10.06 19.10 2.09
CA PRO A 281 9.09 19.98 1.44
C PRO A 281 9.31 20.14 -0.07
N ASN A 282 10.43 19.65 -0.62
CA ASN A 282 10.81 19.79 -2.02
C ASN A 282 10.35 18.64 -2.91
N LEU A 283 9.54 17.71 -2.40
CA LEU A 283 9.03 16.59 -3.18
C LEU A 283 8.21 17.06 -4.38
N VAL A 284 8.36 16.36 -5.51
CA VAL A 284 7.54 16.55 -6.70
C VAL A 284 6.80 15.26 -7.02
N PRO A 285 5.55 15.33 -7.53
CA PRO A 285 4.80 14.13 -7.91
C PRO A 285 5.54 13.33 -8.98
N PRO A 286 5.77 12.02 -8.78
CA PRO A 286 6.43 11.19 -9.79
C PRO A 286 5.57 11.05 -11.04
N GLN A 287 6.22 10.85 -12.19
CA GLN A 287 5.55 10.62 -13.47
C GLN A 287 6.04 9.33 -14.08
N SER A 288 5.17 8.66 -14.83
CA SER A 288 5.59 7.45 -15.53
C SER A 288 5.03 7.36 -16.95
N TRP A 289 5.83 6.77 -17.83
CA TRP A 289 5.35 6.15 -19.05
C TRP A 289 5.20 4.66 -18.80
N GLU A 290 3.99 4.16 -19.02
CA GLU A 290 3.63 2.77 -18.73
C GLU A 290 3.13 2.11 -20.00
N ALA A 291 3.74 0.98 -20.36
CA ALA A 291 3.33 0.13 -21.47
C ALA A 291 2.93 -1.25 -20.90
N GLU A 292 1.72 -1.69 -21.20
CA GLU A 292 1.18 -2.96 -20.72
C GLU A 292 0.47 -3.68 -21.86
N VAL A 293 0.62 -5.01 -21.89
CA VAL A 293 -0.16 -5.90 -22.76
C VAL A 293 -0.85 -6.90 -21.87
N GLU A 294 -2.16 -6.94 -21.94
CA GLU A 294 -2.96 -7.97 -21.26
C GLU A 294 -3.54 -8.95 -22.26
N ILE A 295 -3.27 -10.22 -22.08
CA ILE A 295 -3.78 -11.32 -22.90
C ILE A 295 -4.67 -12.19 -22.03
N VAL A 296 -5.97 -12.17 -22.31
CA VAL A 296 -6.95 -13.02 -21.63
C VAL A 296 -7.31 -14.19 -22.55
N ARG A 297 -7.14 -15.39 -22.04
CA ARG A 297 -7.48 -16.63 -22.76
C ARG A 297 -8.58 -17.40 -22.04
N ASN A 298 -9.70 -17.61 -22.69
CA ASN A 298 -10.76 -18.49 -22.23
C ASN A 298 -10.40 -19.95 -22.63
N LEU A 299 -10.25 -20.82 -21.63
CA LEU A 299 -9.88 -22.22 -21.76
C LEU A 299 -11.11 -23.12 -21.83
N GLY A 300 -12.31 -22.55 -22.03
CA GLY A 300 -13.58 -23.27 -22.04
C GLY A 300 -13.95 -23.81 -20.66
N ALA A 301 -14.29 -25.08 -20.58
CA ALA A 301 -14.64 -25.69 -19.28
C ALA A 301 -13.50 -25.71 -18.26
N TRP A 302 -12.25 -25.51 -18.70
CA TRP A 302 -11.08 -25.44 -17.83
C TRP A 302 -10.91 -24.09 -17.14
N GLY A 303 -11.65 -23.03 -17.54
CA GLY A 303 -11.58 -21.72 -16.91
C GLY A 303 -10.93 -20.65 -17.77
N THR A 304 -10.12 -19.78 -17.17
CA THR A 304 -9.50 -18.63 -17.82
C THR A 304 -8.06 -18.41 -17.34
N THR A 305 -7.23 -17.84 -18.21
CA THR A 305 -5.90 -17.37 -17.85
C THR A 305 -5.65 -15.99 -18.43
N THR A 306 -4.96 -15.14 -17.67
CA THR A 306 -4.52 -13.80 -18.05
C THR A 306 -3.02 -13.72 -17.93
N LEU A 307 -2.36 -13.17 -18.93
CA LEU A 307 -0.94 -12.88 -18.91
C LEU A 307 -0.74 -11.39 -19.17
N ARG A 308 0.03 -10.69 -18.31
CA ARG A 308 0.25 -9.24 -18.40
C ARG A 308 1.72 -8.90 -18.25
N PRO A 309 2.52 -8.89 -19.34
CA PRO A 309 3.79 -8.22 -19.37
C PRO A 309 3.62 -6.70 -19.30
N TYR A 310 4.54 -6.01 -18.62
CA TYR A 310 4.55 -4.55 -18.48
C TYR A 310 5.95 -3.98 -18.40
N PHE A 311 6.06 -2.70 -18.80
CA PHE A 311 7.27 -1.89 -18.70
C PHE A 311 6.92 -0.46 -18.30
N HIS A 312 7.56 0.07 -17.26
CA HIS A 312 7.36 1.42 -16.75
C HIS A 312 8.71 2.16 -16.72
N LEU A 313 8.73 3.34 -17.29
CA LEU A 313 9.80 4.32 -17.13
C LEU A 313 9.26 5.40 -16.20
N ILE A 314 9.91 5.58 -15.05
CA ILE A 314 9.42 6.44 -13.96
C ILE A 314 10.42 7.60 -13.82
N ASP A 315 9.94 8.81 -13.94
CA ASP A 315 10.68 10.04 -13.66
C ASP A 315 10.28 10.57 -12.28
N ASP A 316 11.20 11.19 -11.54
CA ASP A 316 11.02 11.76 -10.21
C ASP A 316 10.54 10.73 -9.15
N ILE A 317 11.01 9.48 -9.21
CA ILE A 317 10.59 8.46 -8.24
C ILE A 317 10.96 8.87 -6.81
N VAL A 318 10.03 8.68 -5.87
CA VAL A 318 10.30 8.94 -4.45
C VAL A 318 10.94 7.70 -3.81
N ASP A 319 12.11 7.89 -3.21
CA ASP A 319 12.83 6.91 -2.39
C ASP A 319 13.69 7.67 -1.37
N ILE A 320 14.40 6.99 -0.47
CA ILE A 320 15.24 7.65 0.54
C ILE A 320 16.49 8.27 -0.12
N VAL A 321 16.70 9.55 0.15
CA VAL A 321 17.86 10.33 -0.32
C VAL A 321 18.62 10.97 0.84
N PRO A 322 19.92 11.25 0.69
CA PRO A 322 20.69 12.01 1.68
C PRO A 322 20.20 13.45 1.78
N ILE A 323 20.01 13.93 3.02
CA ILE A 323 19.74 15.34 3.34
C ILE A 323 20.89 15.88 4.19
N GLY A 324 21.60 16.89 3.69
CA GLY A 324 22.79 17.43 4.38
C GLY A 324 23.90 16.38 4.57
N ALA A 325 24.64 16.50 5.67
CA ALA A 325 25.80 15.64 5.94
C ALA A 325 25.40 14.28 6.55
N THR A 326 24.39 14.25 7.40
CA THR A 326 24.02 13.08 8.23
C THR A 326 22.56 12.66 8.10
N GLY A 327 21.66 13.55 7.67
CA GLY A 327 20.22 13.29 7.58
C GLY A 327 19.81 12.50 6.35
N GLU A 328 18.62 11.94 6.40
CA GLU A 328 17.92 11.29 5.29
C GLU A 328 16.44 11.64 5.28
N SER A 329 15.83 11.56 4.13
CA SER A 329 14.40 11.78 3.96
C SER A 329 13.92 11.12 2.67
N PRO A 330 12.62 10.86 2.49
CA PRO A 330 12.05 10.67 1.17
C PRO A 330 12.43 11.83 0.24
N GLY A 331 12.85 11.52 -0.97
CA GLY A 331 13.24 12.49 -1.98
C GLY A 331 13.08 11.95 -3.38
N ASN A 332 13.09 12.83 -4.38
CA ASN A 332 12.96 12.40 -5.76
C ASN A 332 14.32 11.97 -6.32
N ILE A 333 14.33 10.84 -7.01
CA ILE A 333 15.46 10.37 -7.84
C ILE A 333 15.01 10.48 -9.29
N ASP A 334 15.88 10.98 -10.15
CA ASP A 334 15.56 11.43 -11.51
C ASP A 334 14.83 10.36 -12.34
N ARG A 335 15.30 9.10 -12.28
CA ARG A 335 14.75 8.05 -13.14
C ARG A 335 14.84 6.66 -12.52
N ALA A 336 13.78 5.87 -12.73
CA ALA A 336 13.75 4.44 -12.43
C ALA A 336 13.08 3.67 -13.57
N ILE A 337 13.42 2.38 -13.64
CA ILE A 337 12.81 1.43 -14.57
C ILE A 337 12.14 0.32 -13.74
N ARG A 338 10.96 -0.08 -14.19
CA ARG A 338 10.24 -1.24 -13.65
C ARG A 338 9.69 -2.06 -14.81
N PHE A 339 9.93 -3.35 -14.80
CA PHE A 339 9.32 -4.25 -15.77
C PHE A 339 9.04 -5.60 -15.15
N GLY A 340 8.09 -6.31 -15.72
CA GLY A 340 7.70 -7.60 -15.19
C GLY A 340 6.62 -8.28 -16.01
N ILE A 341 6.18 -9.40 -15.44
CA ILE A 341 5.09 -10.20 -15.99
C ILE A 341 4.20 -10.69 -14.84
N GLU A 342 2.90 -10.52 -14.99
CA GLU A 342 1.89 -11.07 -14.08
C GLU A 342 1.06 -12.11 -14.83
N SER A 343 0.77 -13.22 -14.17
CA SER A 343 -0.16 -14.24 -14.65
C SER A 343 -1.25 -14.48 -13.60
N LYS A 344 -2.51 -14.51 -14.04
CA LYS A 344 -3.66 -14.88 -13.22
C LYS A 344 -4.44 -15.97 -13.94
N SER A 345 -4.73 -17.06 -13.24
CA SER A 345 -5.45 -18.18 -13.81
C SER A 345 -6.50 -18.70 -12.84
N THR A 346 -7.69 -18.97 -13.36
CA THR A 346 -8.72 -19.76 -12.69
C THR A 346 -8.85 -21.07 -13.45
N ILE A 347 -8.61 -22.18 -12.77
CA ILE A 347 -8.66 -23.53 -13.34
C ILE A 347 -9.76 -24.31 -12.65
N ASN A 348 -10.75 -24.76 -13.40
CA ASN A 348 -11.83 -25.62 -12.94
C ASN A 348 -11.47 -27.09 -13.19
N PHE A 349 -11.76 -27.96 -12.24
CA PHE A 349 -11.47 -29.38 -12.31
C PHE A 349 -12.67 -30.23 -12.76
N ASP A 350 -13.82 -29.61 -13.11
CA ASP A 350 -14.99 -30.27 -13.66
C ASP A 350 -14.64 -31.17 -14.85
N PRO A 351 -13.77 -30.78 -15.81
CA PRO A 351 -13.38 -31.65 -16.93
C PRO A 351 -12.67 -32.94 -16.51
N LEU A 352 -12.07 -32.96 -15.30
CA LEU A 352 -11.48 -34.18 -14.70
C LEU A 352 -12.48 -35.00 -13.88
N GLY A 353 -13.75 -34.60 -13.84
CA GLY A 353 -14.79 -35.24 -13.02
C GLY A 353 -14.82 -34.78 -11.56
N TRP A 354 -13.93 -33.87 -11.15
CA TRP A 354 -13.92 -33.29 -9.80
C TRP A 354 -14.77 -32.03 -9.77
N ARG A 355 -16.08 -32.23 -9.70
CA ARG A 355 -17.06 -31.14 -9.77
C ARG A 355 -16.96 -30.20 -8.57
N GLY A 356 -17.05 -28.91 -8.86
CA GLY A 356 -17.00 -27.86 -7.83
C GLY A 356 -15.60 -27.55 -7.28
N ALA A 357 -14.55 -28.22 -7.79
CA ALA A 357 -13.17 -27.94 -7.45
C ALA A 357 -12.56 -26.88 -8.39
N ARG A 358 -11.89 -25.87 -7.82
CA ARG A 358 -11.28 -24.74 -8.52
C ARG A 358 -9.94 -24.38 -7.90
N LEU A 359 -8.96 -24.04 -8.74
CA LEU A 359 -7.69 -23.46 -8.37
C LEU A 359 -7.59 -22.06 -8.97
N ASP A 360 -7.43 -21.05 -8.14
CA ASP A 360 -7.01 -19.71 -8.52
C ASP A 360 -5.51 -19.58 -8.28
N ALA A 361 -4.77 -19.16 -9.31
CA ALA A 361 -3.32 -18.99 -9.24
C ALA A 361 -2.92 -17.60 -9.71
N ARG A 362 -2.01 -16.95 -9.00
CA ARG A 362 -1.40 -15.67 -9.37
C ARG A 362 0.10 -15.77 -9.22
N PHE A 363 0.82 -15.38 -10.26
CA PHE A 363 2.27 -15.28 -10.27
C PHE A 363 2.69 -13.93 -10.79
N GLN A 364 3.68 -13.33 -10.16
CA GLN A 364 4.29 -12.10 -10.64
C GLN A 364 5.81 -12.17 -10.47
N LEU A 365 6.51 -11.79 -11.53
CA LEU A 365 7.95 -11.57 -11.53
C LEU A 365 8.19 -10.13 -11.94
N GLN A 366 8.98 -9.40 -11.16
CA GLN A 366 9.28 -8.00 -11.40
C GLN A 366 10.76 -7.73 -11.15
N GLU A 367 11.35 -6.89 -12.00
CA GLU A 367 12.65 -6.29 -11.81
C GLU A 367 12.53 -4.77 -11.85
N THR A 368 13.40 -4.11 -11.08
CA THR A 368 13.45 -2.65 -11.02
C THR A 368 14.88 -2.18 -10.97
N SER A 369 15.15 -0.99 -11.50
CA SER A 369 16.46 -0.35 -11.41
C SER A 369 16.30 1.14 -11.15
N VAL A 370 17.13 1.67 -10.26
CA VAL A 370 17.27 3.09 -9.93
C VAL A 370 18.73 3.35 -9.57
N GLU A 371 19.27 4.49 -9.96
CA GLU A 371 20.59 4.92 -9.51
C GLU A 371 20.53 5.31 -8.02
N ASP A 372 21.41 4.74 -7.21
CA ASP A 372 21.46 5.03 -5.77
C ASP A 372 22.04 6.44 -5.54
N PRO A 373 21.30 7.36 -4.90
CA PRO A 373 21.73 8.74 -4.73
C PRO A 373 22.94 8.91 -3.79
N LEU A 374 23.32 7.86 -3.05
CA LEU A 374 24.47 7.87 -2.17
C LEU A 374 25.74 7.31 -2.83
N THR A 375 25.62 6.24 -3.62
CA THR A 375 26.77 5.52 -4.20
C THR A 375 26.95 5.75 -5.68
N GLY A 376 25.91 6.19 -6.41
CA GLY A 376 25.90 6.30 -7.87
C GLY A 376 25.81 4.94 -8.58
N GLU A 377 25.63 3.84 -7.85
CA GLU A 377 25.49 2.51 -8.45
C GLU A 377 24.02 2.16 -8.66
N ASP A 378 23.73 1.31 -9.65
CA ASP A 378 22.39 0.81 -9.88
C ASP A 378 21.95 -0.15 -8.77
N ARG A 379 20.75 0.05 -8.26
CA ARG A 379 20.08 -0.82 -7.31
C ARG A 379 18.59 -1.01 -7.64
N ARG A 380 17.94 -1.95 -6.98
CA ARG A 380 16.48 -2.03 -7.02
C ARG A 380 15.83 -0.87 -6.27
N ILE A 381 14.62 -0.51 -6.69
CA ILE A 381 13.76 0.42 -5.92
C ILE A 381 13.48 -0.22 -4.56
N SER A 382 13.64 0.56 -3.48
CA SER A 382 13.41 0.08 -2.11
C SER A 382 12.02 -0.54 -1.96
N ASN A 383 11.94 -1.67 -1.26
CA ASN A 383 10.71 -2.39 -0.96
C ASN A 383 9.84 -2.76 -2.18
N SER A 384 10.40 -2.72 -3.41
CA SER A 384 9.64 -3.11 -4.60
C SER A 384 9.37 -4.62 -4.62
N LEU A 385 8.16 -5.00 -5.02
CA LEU A 385 7.81 -6.41 -5.20
C LEU A 385 8.72 -7.04 -6.27
N MET A 386 9.36 -8.15 -5.95
CA MET A 386 10.21 -8.92 -6.86
C MET A 386 9.50 -10.18 -7.37
N ARG A 387 8.92 -10.93 -6.45
CA ARG A 387 8.27 -12.21 -6.74
C ARG A 387 7.01 -12.34 -5.92
N LEU A 388 5.95 -12.82 -6.55
CA LEU A 388 4.69 -13.22 -5.91
C LEU A 388 4.26 -14.55 -6.47
N ALA A 389 3.84 -15.47 -5.62
CA ALA A 389 3.15 -16.69 -5.98
C ALA A 389 2.00 -16.90 -4.98
N GLU A 390 0.77 -16.90 -5.47
CA GLU A 390 -0.44 -17.15 -4.70
C GLU A 390 -1.22 -18.28 -5.36
N LEU A 391 -1.57 -19.27 -4.56
CA LEU A 391 -2.42 -20.38 -4.99
C LEU A 391 -3.57 -20.49 -4.00
N THR A 392 -4.80 -20.50 -4.50
CA THR A 392 -6.00 -20.69 -3.69
C THR A 392 -6.83 -21.80 -4.28
N PHE A 393 -6.96 -22.88 -3.55
CA PHE A 393 -7.81 -23.99 -3.89
C PHE A 393 -9.13 -23.90 -3.13
N ARG A 394 -10.24 -24.16 -3.83
CA ARG A 394 -11.58 -24.26 -3.27
C ARG A 394 -12.30 -25.47 -3.85
N HIS A 395 -12.97 -26.22 -3.00
CA HIS A 395 -13.89 -27.26 -3.41
C HIS A 395 -15.28 -27.02 -2.78
N ASP A 396 -16.22 -26.62 -3.59
CA ASP A 396 -17.65 -26.62 -3.25
C ASP A 396 -18.16 -28.06 -3.41
N VAL A 397 -18.45 -28.72 -2.27
CA VAL A 397 -18.88 -30.13 -2.28
C VAL A 397 -20.26 -30.21 -2.93
N PRO A 398 -20.39 -30.92 -4.07
CA PRO A 398 -21.66 -30.98 -4.82
C PRO A 398 -22.82 -31.45 -3.94
N GLU A 399 -24.01 -30.87 -4.17
CA GLU A 399 -25.25 -31.22 -3.49
C GLU A 399 -25.23 -31.03 -1.96
N THR A 400 -24.29 -30.23 -1.45
CA THR A 400 -24.19 -29.88 -0.02
C THR A 400 -23.94 -28.40 0.17
N ASP A 401 -24.11 -27.91 1.40
CA ASP A 401 -23.76 -26.56 1.81
C ASP A 401 -22.29 -26.47 2.28
N TRP A 402 -21.54 -27.51 2.16
CA TRP A 402 -20.13 -27.52 2.58
C TRP A 402 -19.21 -27.08 1.45
N ALA A 403 -18.20 -26.32 1.85
CA ALA A 403 -17.01 -26.04 1.04
C ALA A 403 -15.76 -26.14 1.92
N TRP A 404 -14.64 -26.46 1.31
CA TRP A 404 -13.33 -26.43 1.96
C TRP A 404 -12.27 -25.94 0.97
N GLY A 405 -11.15 -25.53 1.51
CA GLY A 405 -10.07 -25.09 0.66
C GLY A 405 -8.79 -24.83 1.40
N SER A 406 -7.79 -24.44 0.64
CA SER A 406 -6.46 -24.08 1.14
C SER A 406 -5.87 -22.96 0.30
N GLY A 407 -4.89 -22.26 0.86
CA GLY A 407 -4.11 -21.30 0.10
C GLY A 407 -2.64 -21.35 0.49
N LEU A 408 -1.81 -20.98 -0.48
CA LEU A 408 -0.37 -20.79 -0.35
C LEU A 408 -0.03 -19.41 -0.86
N SER A 409 0.81 -18.68 -0.13
CA SER A 409 1.32 -17.37 -0.54
C SER A 409 2.82 -17.28 -0.28
N TYR A 410 3.55 -16.80 -1.29
CA TYR A 410 4.96 -16.46 -1.20
C TYR A 410 5.15 -15.08 -1.80
N VAL A 411 5.77 -14.18 -1.04
CA VAL A 411 6.06 -12.80 -1.47
C VAL A 411 7.51 -12.50 -1.16
N LEU A 412 8.21 -11.90 -2.12
CA LEU A 412 9.58 -11.43 -1.94
C LEU A 412 9.70 -9.99 -2.40
N TYR A 413 10.12 -9.11 -1.49
CA TYR A 413 10.42 -7.71 -1.77
C TYR A 413 11.92 -7.47 -1.93
N ALA A 414 12.29 -6.43 -2.66
CA ALA A 414 13.65 -5.91 -2.69
C ALA A 414 14.03 -5.36 -1.31
N ARG A 415 15.33 -5.19 -1.10
CA ARG A 415 15.84 -4.57 0.12
C ARG A 415 15.38 -3.13 0.24
N ASP A 416 15.28 -2.65 1.46
CA ASP A 416 15.11 -1.25 1.83
C ASP A 416 16.50 -0.60 1.94
N TYR A 417 16.71 0.49 1.21
CA TYR A 417 17.99 1.18 1.16
C TYR A 417 17.86 2.53 1.85
N ARG A 418 18.41 2.61 3.04
CA ARG A 418 18.51 3.87 3.80
C ARG A 418 19.94 4.41 3.76
N LEU A 419 20.15 5.56 4.37
CA LEU A 419 21.46 6.20 4.41
C LEU A 419 22.51 5.37 5.15
N THR A 420 22.11 4.84 6.29
CA THR A 420 22.99 4.13 7.23
C THR A 420 22.80 2.63 7.23
N GLU A 421 21.82 2.12 6.53
CA GLU A 421 21.50 0.69 6.55
C GLU A 421 20.91 0.16 5.24
N VAL A 422 21.01 -1.14 5.07
CA VAL A 422 20.29 -1.91 4.04
C VAL A 422 19.60 -3.05 4.74
N GLY A 423 18.28 -3.12 4.64
CA GLY A 423 17.48 -4.15 5.30
C GLY A 423 16.48 -4.83 4.40
N ARG A 424 15.80 -5.83 4.92
CA ARG A 424 14.65 -6.47 4.30
C ARG A 424 13.78 -7.11 5.36
N LEU A 425 12.48 -6.76 5.32
CA LEU A 425 11.43 -7.47 6.03
C LEU A 425 10.76 -8.45 5.07
N TRP A 426 10.55 -9.70 5.49
CA TRP A 426 9.89 -10.72 4.66
C TRP A 426 9.28 -11.83 5.51
N GLU A 427 8.24 -12.45 4.99
CA GLU A 427 7.61 -13.63 5.56
C GLU A 427 8.10 -14.87 4.80
N GLY A 428 8.70 -15.77 5.50
CA GLY A 428 9.28 -16.93 4.85
C GLY A 428 9.00 -18.25 5.58
N PRO A 429 9.12 -19.38 4.89
CA PRO A 429 9.30 -19.50 3.45
C PRO A 429 8.00 -19.43 2.65
N VAL A 430 6.84 -19.87 3.19
CA VAL A 430 5.53 -19.87 2.53
C VAL A 430 4.44 -19.75 3.58
N TRP A 431 3.57 -18.77 3.42
CA TRP A 431 2.35 -18.66 4.21
C TRP A 431 1.28 -19.60 3.66
N ALA A 432 0.70 -20.45 4.54
CA ALA A 432 -0.32 -21.38 4.14
C ALA A 432 -1.51 -21.39 5.10
N TYR A 433 -2.69 -21.63 4.55
CA TYR A 433 -3.91 -21.79 5.33
C TYR A 433 -4.81 -22.89 4.80
N VAL A 434 -5.68 -23.39 5.67
CA VAL A 434 -6.79 -24.29 5.32
C VAL A 434 -8.08 -23.76 5.95
N TYR A 435 -9.20 -24.01 5.31
CA TYR A 435 -10.51 -23.64 5.84
C TYR A 435 -11.60 -24.65 5.53
N ILE A 436 -12.64 -24.62 6.37
CA ILE A 436 -13.91 -25.25 6.11
C ILE A 436 -15.02 -24.21 6.23
N GLU A 437 -16.03 -24.33 5.36
CA GLU A 437 -17.13 -23.37 5.27
C GLU A 437 -18.46 -24.11 5.16
N HIS A 438 -19.45 -23.68 5.92
CA HIS A 438 -20.86 -24.02 5.71
C HIS A 438 -21.58 -22.80 5.14
N LYS A 439 -22.15 -22.94 3.92
CA LYS A 439 -22.71 -21.82 3.15
C LYS A 439 -24.06 -21.35 3.66
N ASP A 440 -24.82 -22.22 4.32
CA ASP A 440 -26.14 -21.93 4.86
C ASP A 440 -26.35 -22.62 6.22
N LEU A 441 -25.91 -22.00 7.31
CA LEU A 441 -26.21 -22.40 8.67
C LEU A 441 -27.21 -21.40 9.25
N PHE A 442 -28.50 -21.73 9.24
CA PHE A 442 -29.60 -20.83 9.66
C PHE A 442 -29.63 -19.50 8.86
N GLY A 443 -29.36 -19.52 7.57
CA GLY A 443 -29.29 -18.33 6.73
C GLY A 443 -27.94 -17.59 6.79
N LEU A 444 -26.95 -18.13 7.50
CA LEU A 444 -25.63 -17.55 7.65
C LEU A 444 -24.57 -18.42 6.98
N THR A 445 -23.60 -17.79 6.37
CA THR A 445 -22.36 -18.46 5.94
C THR A 445 -21.35 -18.40 7.09
N VAL A 446 -20.85 -19.56 7.50
CA VAL A 446 -19.87 -19.72 8.59
C VAL A 446 -18.62 -20.36 8.05
N ARG A 447 -17.45 -19.75 8.34
CA ARG A 447 -16.14 -20.26 7.94
C ARG A 447 -15.20 -20.31 9.12
N ALA A 448 -14.53 -21.43 9.31
CA ALA A 448 -13.40 -21.59 10.21
C ALA A 448 -12.11 -21.76 9.39
N THR A 449 -11.07 -21.02 9.73
CA THR A 449 -9.78 -21.02 9.03
C THR A 449 -8.65 -21.20 10.03
N VAL A 450 -7.65 -22.00 9.67
CA VAL A 450 -6.36 -22.07 10.36
C VAL A 450 -5.32 -21.49 9.39
N ASN A 451 -4.75 -20.35 9.74
CA ASN A 451 -3.69 -19.70 8.99
C ASN A 451 -2.33 -20.10 9.55
N ASN A 452 -1.29 -19.87 8.74
CA ASN A 452 0.11 -20.17 9.06
C ASN A 452 0.36 -21.62 9.48
N ILE A 453 -0.26 -22.56 8.80
CA ILE A 453 -0.11 -24.01 9.11
C ILE A 453 1.29 -24.57 8.80
N LEU A 454 2.10 -23.85 8.03
CA LEU A 454 3.48 -24.23 7.69
C LEU A 454 4.52 -23.53 8.58
N GLY A 455 4.09 -22.70 9.54
CA GLY A 455 5.00 -22.01 10.47
C GLY A 455 5.90 -21.01 9.75
N ALA A 456 5.32 -20.13 8.90
CA ALA A 456 6.07 -19.02 8.34
C ALA A 456 6.37 -18.00 9.43
N ASP A 457 7.62 -17.54 9.51
CA ASP A 457 8.07 -16.53 10.44
C ASP A 457 8.18 -15.16 9.76
N SER A 458 8.04 -14.08 10.51
CA SER A 458 8.37 -12.75 10.04
C SER A 458 9.85 -12.49 10.30
N MET A 459 10.62 -12.40 9.23
CA MET A 459 12.07 -12.27 9.27
C MET A 459 12.48 -10.85 8.90
N TRP A 460 13.40 -10.28 9.66
CA TRP A 460 13.98 -8.99 9.35
C TRP A 460 15.50 -9.03 9.47
N ASP A 461 16.16 -8.82 8.34
CA ASP A 461 17.61 -8.76 8.24
C ASP A 461 18.05 -7.35 7.89
N ARG A 462 19.04 -6.79 8.57
CA ARG A 462 19.68 -5.55 8.17
C ARG A 462 21.18 -5.52 8.42
N THR A 463 21.88 -4.81 7.54
CA THR A 463 23.27 -4.42 7.71
C THR A 463 23.30 -2.93 8.03
N VAL A 464 23.82 -2.57 9.19
CA VAL A 464 23.97 -1.17 9.65
C VAL A 464 25.42 -0.77 9.56
N TYR A 465 25.69 0.45 9.08
CA TYR A 465 27.02 0.96 8.84
C TYR A 465 27.37 2.06 9.84
N GLY A 466 28.64 2.27 10.12
CA GLY A 466 29.17 3.35 10.94
C GLY A 466 29.13 4.68 10.16
N GLY A 467 28.01 5.38 10.22
CA GLY A 467 27.73 6.54 9.42
C GLY A 467 26.97 6.16 8.14
N ARG A 468 27.40 6.59 6.96
CA ARG A 468 26.74 6.26 5.68
C ARG A 468 27.10 4.86 5.18
N ARG A 469 26.30 4.27 4.31
CA ARG A 469 26.53 2.93 3.70
C ARG A 469 27.86 2.80 2.94
N THR A 470 28.51 3.90 2.65
CA THR A 470 29.88 3.93 2.10
C THR A 470 30.96 3.71 3.16
N GLY A 471 30.60 3.71 4.45
CA GLY A 471 31.50 3.47 5.57
C GLY A 471 31.59 1.99 5.95
N PRO A 472 32.33 1.66 7.03
CA PRO A 472 32.46 0.30 7.52
C PRO A 472 31.14 -0.22 8.11
N VAL A 473 30.94 -1.54 8.05
CA VAL A 473 29.81 -2.19 8.72
C VAL A 473 29.99 -2.06 10.24
N ALA A 474 28.99 -1.52 10.91
CA ALA A 474 28.93 -1.43 12.38
C ALA A 474 28.41 -2.75 12.97
N PHE A 475 27.29 -3.25 12.45
CA PHE A 475 26.75 -4.55 12.84
C PHE A 475 25.78 -5.10 11.77
N ILE A 476 25.53 -6.39 11.88
CA ILE A 476 24.49 -7.09 11.12
C ILE A 476 23.44 -7.54 12.14
N GLU A 477 22.19 -7.31 11.88
CA GLU A 477 21.06 -7.76 12.69
C GLU A 477 20.24 -8.75 11.89
N SER A 478 19.90 -9.90 12.52
CA SER A 478 18.89 -10.83 12.05
C SER A 478 17.86 -11.00 13.15
N ARG A 479 16.59 -10.86 12.79
CA ARG A 479 15.47 -10.94 13.70
C ARG A 479 14.45 -11.91 13.12
N ASP A 480 14.20 -13.00 13.82
CA ASP A 480 13.21 -14.01 13.46
C ASP A 480 12.03 -13.90 14.43
N ARG A 481 10.88 -13.49 13.94
CA ARG A 481 9.67 -13.40 14.73
C ARG A 481 8.79 -14.62 14.43
N VAL A 482 8.73 -15.55 15.36
CA VAL A 482 7.94 -16.77 15.28
C VAL A 482 6.46 -16.42 15.35
N ILE A 483 5.70 -16.80 14.30
CA ILE A 483 4.25 -16.62 14.23
C ILE A 483 3.60 -18.01 14.27
N GLY A 484 2.93 -18.34 15.35
CA GLY A 484 2.20 -19.59 15.49
C GLY A 484 0.98 -19.67 14.53
N PRO A 485 0.25 -20.82 14.56
CA PRO A 485 -1.02 -20.93 13.84
C PRO A 485 -2.04 -19.91 14.33
N ILE A 486 -2.71 -19.24 13.39
CA ILE A 486 -3.75 -18.25 13.69
C ILE A 486 -5.12 -18.82 13.36
N PHE A 487 -6.00 -18.92 14.34
CA PHE A 487 -7.36 -19.38 14.18
C PHE A 487 -8.28 -18.20 13.92
N SER A 488 -9.09 -18.27 12.85
CA SER A 488 -10.08 -17.26 12.56
C SER A 488 -11.45 -17.88 12.31
N PHE A 489 -12.48 -17.19 12.78
CA PHE A 489 -13.87 -17.57 12.63
C PHE A 489 -14.65 -16.42 12.01
N GLN A 490 -15.37 -16.69 10.93
CA GLN A 490 -16.11 -15.67 10.20
C GLN A 490 -17.57 -16.09 10.04
N VAL A 491 -18.47 -15.17 10.37
CA VAL A 491 -19.92 -15.31 10.14
C VAL A 491 -20.38 -14.19 9.23
N ARG A 492 -21.10 -14.53 8.17
CA ARG A 492 -21.70 -13.58 7.23
C ARG A 492 -23.19 -13.86 7.08
N GLY A 493 -24.01 -12.83 7.10
CA GLY A 493 -25.45 -12.90 6.86
C GLY A 493 -25.91 -11.79 5.93
N ARG A 494 -27.05 -12.01 5.27
CA ARG A 494 -27.82 -10.98 4.55
C ARG A 494 -29.20 -10.95 5.16
N PHE A 495 -29.65 -9.79 5.54
CA PHE A 495 -30.94 -9.58 6.17
C PHE A 495 -31.80 -8.66 5.31
#